data_df6098f9885f74bd7cd8812394243bd5
#
_entry.id   df6098f9885f74bd7cd8812394243bd5
#
_cell.length_a   1.000
_cell.length_b   1.000
_cell.length_c   1.000
_cell.angle_alpha   90.00
_cell.angle_beta   90.00
_cell.angle_gamma   90.00
#
_symmetry.space_group_name_H-M   'P 1'
#
loop_
_entity.id
_entity.type
_entity.pdbx_description
1 polymer ?
#
loop_
_entity_poly.entity_id
_entity_poly.type
_entity_poly.pdbx_seq_one_letter_code
_entity_poly.pdbx_strand_id
1 'polypeptide(L)'
;MSQVVSRRAMLRSLGLLALGATVGCTPLRVVLDKHPRALDDDGTLEDRVLRAFLATIIPGIDASAPDAIRVFHDPAYPFAKYARFFAGDLCRRAARRSGGATFDQLSPADRTAVVQEGLAADGTSRKLYGGAIYLIQIATYAGIYDDRGGCQLIDFDGGYHFRPRTENTYPDPDSFLASALTASGNHA
;
A
#
# COMPACT_ATOMS: atom_id res chain seq x y z
N MET A 1 -35.79 31.92 -25.70
CA MET A 1 -34.62 32.70 -25.25
C MET A 1 -33.40 31.76 -25.29
N SER A 2 -32.62 31.81 -26.39
CA SER A 2 -31.42 31.00 -26.53
C SER A 2 -30.27 31.70 -25.85
N GLN A 3 -29.77 31.10 -24.76
CA GLN A 3 -28.55 31.60 -24.11
C GLN A 3 -27.35 31.28 -25.00
N VAL A 4 -26.73 32.29 -25.56
CA VAL A 4 -25.48 32.18 -26.30
C VAL A 4 -24.38 32.01 -25.29
N VAL A 5 -23.95 30.75 -25.06
CA VAL A 5 -22.80 30.44 -24.23
C VAL A 5 -21.53 30.95 -24.93
N SER A 6 -20.84 31.91 -24.31
CA SER A 6 -19.63 32.48 -24.90
C SER A 6 -18.52 31.44 -25.04
N ARG A 7 -17.77 31.46 -26.17
CA ARG A 7 -16.62 30.56 -26.42
C ARG A 7 -15.62 30.56 -25.24
N ARG A 8 -15.45 31.69 -24.56
CA ARG A 8 -14.57 31.79 -23.37
C ARG A 8 -15.11 31.02 -22.16
N ALA A 9 -16.43 30.98 -21.96
CA ALA A 9 -17.05 30.21 -20.88
C ALA A 9 -16.95 28.71 -21.16
N MET A 10 -17.13 28.31 -22.42
CA MET A 10 -16.97 26.89 -22.83
C MET A 10 -15.52 26.40 -22.74
N LEU A 11 -14.55 27.22 -23.10
CA LEU A 11 -13.13 26.88 -22.95
C LEU A 11 -12.68 26.81 -21.49
N ARG A 12 -13.24 27.65 -20.62
CA ARG A 12 -12.97 27.59 -19.17
C ARG A 12 -13.57 26.33 -18.53
N SER A 13 -14.77 25.94 -18.90
CA SER A 13 -15.40 24.72 -18.39
C SER A 13 -14.71 23.45 -18.91
N LEU A 14 -14.26 23.44 -20.18
CA LEU A 14 -13.45 22.34 -20.76
C LEU A 14 -12.06 22.28 -20.10
N GLY A 15 -11.41 23.40 -19.83
CA GLY A 15 -10.12 23.45 -19.13
C GLY A 15 -10.22 22.96 -17.69
N LEU A 16 -11.29 23.29 -16.96
CA LEU A 16 -11.54 22.80 -15.60
C LEU A 16 -11.86 21.30 -15.58
N LEU A 17 -12.60 20.78 -16.58
CA LEU A 17 -12.85 19.35 -16.75
C LEU A 17 -11.57 18.58 -17.12
N ALA A 18 -10.72 19.13 -17.97
CA ALA A 18 -9.44 18.50 -18.33
C ALA A 18 -8.45 18.50 -17.17
N LEU A 19 -8.37 19.57 -16.38
CA LEU A 19 -7.57 19.63 -15.15
C LEU A 19 -8.10 18.69 -14.08
N GLY A 20 -9.41 18.54 -13.93
CA GLY A 20 -10.02 17.56 -13.02
C GLY A 20 -9.75 16.10 -13.41
N ALA A 21 -9.55 15.82 -14.70
CA ALA A 21 -9.26 14.46 -15.18
C ALA A 21 -7.78 14.05 -15.03
N THR A 22 -6.86 15.02 -14.94
CA THR A 22 -5.41 14.75 -14.87
C THR A 22 -4.85 14.81 -13.45
N VAL A 23 -5.48 15.53 -12.53
CA VAL A 23 -5.09 15.58 -11.11
C VAL A 23 -5.81 14.46 -10.37
N GLY A 24 -5.26 13.25 -10.45
CA GLY A 24 -5.46 12.12 -9.56
C GLY A 24 -6.86 11.96 -8.96
N CYS A 25 -7.77 11.36 -9.69
CA CYS A 25 -9.11 10.96 -9.23
C CYS A 25 -9.12 10.07 -7.97
N THR A 26 -7.99 9.75 -7.38
CA THR A 26 -7.89 8.87 -6.21
C THR A 26 -8.63 9.45 -5.00
N PRO A 27 -8.42 10.71 -4.58
CA PRO A 27 -9.16 11.25 -3.45
C PRO A 27 -10.66 11.38 -3.72
N LEU A 28 -11.03 11.79 -4.93
CA LEU A 28 -12.44 11.95 -5.31
C LEU A 28 -13.15 10.58 -5.38
N ARG A 29 -12.50 9.57 -5.93
CA ARG A 29 -13.02 8.20 -5.95
C ARG A 29 -13.21 7.66 -4.53
N VAL A 30 -12.27 7.90 -3.62
CA VAL A 30 -12.37 7.49 -2.22
C VAL A 30 -13.54 8.16 -1.52
N VAL A 31 -13.79 9.45 -1.79
CA VAL A 31 -14.91 10.21 -1.19
C VAL A 31 -16.26 9.83 -1.79
N LEU A 32 -16.32 9.57 -3.09
CA LEU A 32 -17.57 9.26 -3.79
C LEU A 32 -17.92 7.77 -3.76
N ASP A 33 -16.99 6.90 -3.42
CA ASP A 33 -17.23 5.46 -3.41
C ASP A 33 -18.00 5.09 -2.14
N LYS A 34 -19.20 4.58 -2.34
CA LYS A 34 -20.01 4.05 -1.23
C LYS A 34 -19.33 2.82 -0.69
N HIS A 35 -18.92 2.85 0.56
CA HIS A 35 -18.45 1.66 1.26
C HIS A 35 -19.52 0.56 1.22
N PRO A 36 -19.12 -0.71 1.14
CA PRO A 36 -20.08 -1.78 1.38
C PRO A 36 -20.78 -1.57 2.73
N ARG A 37 -22.12 -1.66 2.75
CA ARG A 37 -22.91 -1.49 3.98
C ARG A 37 -22.38 -2.34 5.15
N ALA A 38 -21.84 -3.51 4.84
CA ALA A 38 -21.22 -4.37 5.83
C ALA A 38 -20.13 -3.69 6.68
N LEU A 39 -19.39 -2.71 6.13
CA LEU A 39 -18.39 -1.94 6.89
C LEU A 39 -19.02 -0.86 7.77
N ASP A 40 -20.24 -0.43 7.46
CA ASP A 40 -20.97 0.53 8.28
C ASP A 40 -21.74 -0.18 9.41
N ASP A 41 -22.20 -1.41 9.14
CA ASP A 41 -22.97 -2.21 10.08
C ASP A 41 -22.09 -2.93 11.11
N ASP A 42 -20.81 -3.21 10.78
CA ASP A 42 -19.87 -3.93 11.65
C ASP A 42 -18.56 -3.13 11.79
N GLY A 43 -18.42 -2.43 12.91
CA GLY A 43 -17.24 -1.61 13.22
C GLY A 43 -15.92 -2.39 13.35
N THR A 44 -15.98 -3.74 13.46
CA THR A 44 -14.79 -4.60 13.58
C THR A 44 -14.41 -5.25 12.24
N LEU A 45 -15.23 -5.13 11.21
CA LEU A 45 -15.01 -5.77 9.92
C LEU A 45 -13.75 -5.25 9.23
N GLU A 46 -13.48 -3.95 9.34
CA GLU A 46 -12.27 -3.34 8.75
C GLU A 46 -11.01 -4.04 9.27
N ASP A 47 -10.89 -4.18 10.58
CA ASP A 47 -9.75 -4.83 11.22
C ASP A 47 -9.63 -6.30 10.82
N ARG A 48 -10.74 -7.05 10.80
CA ARG A 48 -10.72 -8.45 10.37
C ARG A 48 -10.25 -8.61 8.93
N VAL A 49 -10.71 -7.73 8.04
CA VAL A 49 -10.30 -7.71 6.63
C VAL A 49 -8.81 -7.40 6.48
N LEU A 50 -8.30 -6.40 7.21
CA LEU A 50 -6.88 -6.03 7.19
C LEU A 50 -5.99 -7.15 7.77
N ARG A 51 -6.42 -7.81 8.84
CA ARG A 51 -5.74 -9.00 9.40
C ARG A 51 -5.73 -10.17 8.41
N ALA A 52 -6.85 -10.42 7.74
CA ALA A 52 -6.94 -11.44 6.71
C ALA A 52 -6.05 -11.11 5.50
N PHE A 53 -5.92 -9.83 5.16
CA PHE A 53 -4.99 -9.37 4.13
C PHE A 53 -3.53 -9.59 4.56
N LEU A 54 -3.15 -9.20 5.77
CA LEU A 54 -1.82 -9.47 6.33
C LEU A 54 -1.48 -10.97 6.24
N ALA A 55 -2.36 -11.84 6.73
CA ALA A 55 -2.15 -13.30 6.69
C ALA A 55 -2.05 -13.86 5.26
N THR A 56 -2.64 -13.16 4.28
CA THR A 56 -2.53 -13.54 2.86
C THR A 56 -1.19 -13.14 2.26
N ILE A 57 -0.66 -11.97 2.65
CA ILE A 57 0.61 -11.44 2.11
C ILE A 57 1.82 -12.05 2.81
N ILE A 58 1.71 -12.31 4.12
CA ILE A 58 2.80 -12.83 4.95
C ILE A 58 2.33 -14.12 5.63
N PRO A 59 2.45 -15.27 4.95
CA PRO A 59 2.09 -16.55 5.53
C PRO A 59 2.95 -16.84 6.79
N GLY A 60 2.31 -17.35 7.84
CA GLY A 60 3.00 -17.71 9.09
C GLY A 60 3.08 -16.58 10.12
N ILE A 61 2.69 -15.35 9.79
CA ILE A 61 2.60 -14.26 10.77
C ILE A 61 1.42 -14.47 11.72
N ASP A 62 1.58 -14.10 12.97
CA ASP A 62 0.44 -13.98 13.90
C ASP A 62 -0.35 -12.71 13.59
N ALA A 63 -1.34 -12.86 12.70
CA ALA A 63 -2.22 -11.76 12.34
C ALA A 63 -3.17 -11.33 13.48
N SER A 64 -3.25 -12.07 14.60
CA SER A 64 -4.08 -11.73 15.76
C SER A 64 -3.38 -10.76 16.73
N ALA A 65 -2.07 -10.61 16.63
CA ALA A 65 -1.29 -9.70 17.46
C ALA A 65 -1.88 -8.27 17.43
N PRO A 66 -1.91 -7.55 18.57
CA PRO A 66 -2.53 -6.23 18.67
C PRO A 66 -2.01 -5.24 17.63
N ASP A 67 -0.69 -5.21 17.42
CA ASP A 67 -0.02 -4.25 16.53
C ASP A 67 0.11 -4.75 15.08
N ALA A 68 -0.38 -5.96 14.76
CA ALA A 68 -0.20 -6.59 13.45
C ALA A 68 -0.67 -5.73 12.26
N ILE A 69 -1.73 -4.95 12.45
CA ILE A 69 -2.30 -4.07 11.42
C ILE A 69 -2.13 -2.57 11.75
N ARG A 70 -1.38 -2.24 12.80
CA ARG A 70 -1.19 -0.87 13.27
C ARG A 70 -0.75 0.08 12.17
N VAL A 71 0.11 -0.38 11.27
CA VAL A 71 0.63 0.41 10.14
C VAL A 71 -0.46 0.96 9.22
N PHE A 72 -1.61 0.30 9.11
CA PHE A 72 -2.72 0.78 8.29
C PHE A 72 -3.49 1.94 8.95
N HIS A 73 -3.42 2.06 10.27
CA HIS A 73 -4.11 3.09 11.05
C HIS A 73 -3.19 4.20 11.55
N ASP A 74 -1.87 4.03 11.42
CA ASP A 74 -0.90 5.00 11.91
C ASP A 74 -0.92 6.27 11.04
N PRO A 75 -1.27 7.44 11.63
CA PRO A 75 -1.37 8.70 10.90
C PRO A 75 -0.03 9.19 10.33
N ALA A 76 1.11 8.64 10.79
CA ALA A 76 2.42 8.90 10.21
C ALA A 76 2.52 8.42 8.74
N TYR A 77 1.68 7.46 8.36
CA TYR A 77 1.63 6.95 6.99
C TYR A 77 0.41 7.46 6.23
N PRO A 78 0.57 7.93 4.99
CA PRO A 78 -0.54 8.41 4.17
C PRO A 78 -1.64 7.36 3.96
N PHE A 79 -1.32 6.08 4.10
CA PHE A 79 -2.24 4.97 3.89
C PHE A 79 -3.39 4.95 4.91
N ALA A 80 -3.21 5.47 6.11
CA ALA A 80 -4.25 5.52 7.14
C ALA A 80 -5.56 6.17 6.64
N LYS A 81 -5.46 7.15 5.73
CA LYS A 81 -6.62 7.80 5.10
C LYS A 81 -7.37 6.89 4.12
N TYR A 82 -6.75 5.82 3.68
CA TYR A 82 -7.27 4.90 2.65
C TYR A 82 -7.59 3.50 3.20
N ALA A 83 -7.27 3.21 4.45
CA ALA A 83 -7.43 1.88 5.05
C ALA A 83 -8.87 1.36 4.90
N ARG A 84 -9.86 2.16 5.27
CA ARG A 84 -11.28 1.81 5.14
C ARG A 84 -11.71 1.62 3.68
N PHE A 85 -11.25 2.48 2.78
CA PHE A 85 -11.52 2.33 1.35
C PHE A 85 -10.91 1.03 0.80
N PHE A 86 -9.68 0.73 1.20
CA PHE A 86 -8.98 -0.49 0.81
C PHE A 86 -9.70 -1.75 1.30
N ALA A 87 -10.10 -1.80 2.58
CA ALA A 87 -10.89 -2.88 3.14
C ALA A 87 -12.22 -3.04 2.39
N GLY A 88 -12.87 -1.93 2.05
CA GLY A 88 -14.10 -1.91 1.25
C GLY A 88 -13.90 -2.45 -0.17
N ASP A 89 -12.79 -2.15 -0.83
CA ASP A 89 -12.49 -2.68 -2.17
C ASP A 89 -12.22 -4.19 -2.12
N LEU A 90 -11.47 -4.66 -1.10
CA LEU A 90 -11.27 -6.09 -0.85
C LEU A 90 -12.61 -6.81 -0.67
N CYS A 91 -13.52 -6.29 0.15
CA CYS A 91 -14.84 -6.87 0.37
C CYS A 91 -15.71 -6.86 -0.90
N ARG A 92 -15.67 -5.78 -1.70
CA ARG A 92 -16.42 -5.74 -2.98
C ARG A 92 -15.96 -6.78 -3.97
N ARG A 93 -14.64 -7.00 -4.08
CA ARG A 93 -14.08 -8.04 -4.96
C ARG A 93 -14.42 -9.43 -4.43
N ALA A 94 -14.30 -9.63 -3.12
CA ALA A 94 -14.69 -10.86 -2.44
C ALA A 94 -16.15 -11.23 -2.70
N ALA A 95 -17.07 -10.28 -2.50
CA ALA A 95 -18.50 -10.48 -2.71
C ALA A 95 -18.84 -10.85 -4.16
N ARG A 96 -18.18 -10.23 -5.14
CA ARG A 96 -18.37 -10.60 -6.57
C ARG A 96 -17.92 -12.03 -6.87
N ARG A 97 -16.86 -12.49 -6.20
CA ARG A 97 -16.31 -13.82 -6.42
C ARG A 97 -17.06 -14.92 -5.71
N SER A 98 -17.57 -14.65 -4.51
CA SER A 98 -18.18 -15.64 -3.62
C SER A 98 -19.69 -15.55 -3.52
N GLY A 99 -20.33 -14.60 -4.21
CA GLY A 99 -21.76 -14.38 -4.09
C GLY A 99 -22.20 -13.68 -2.80
N GLY A 100 -21.29 -12.96 -2.11
CA GLY A 100 -21.66 -12.11 -0.97
C GLY A 100 -20.78 -12.22 0.27
N ALA A 101 -19.85 -13.17 0.35
CA ALA A 101 -18.93 -13.26 1.49
C ALA A 101 -17.96 -12.06 1.55
N THR A 102 -17.56 -11.68 2.75
CA THR A 102 -16.53 -10.69 2.99
C THR A 102 -15.13 -11.29 2.80
N PHE A 103 -14.12 -10.45 2.62
CA PHE A 103 -12.77 -10.92 2.33
C PHE A 103 -12.17 -11.83 3.41
N ASP A 104 -12.44 -11.54 4.68
CA ASP A 104 -12.00 -12.32 5.84
C ASP A 104 -12.63 -13.73 5.88
N GLN A 105 -13.77 -13.93 5.22
CA GLN A 105 -14.48 -15.20 5.15
C GLN A 105 -14.01 -16.10 4.00
N LEU A 106 -13.22 -15.58 3.07
CA LEU A 106 -12.75 -16.34 1.91
C LEU A 106 -11.69 -17.38 2.29
N SER A 107 -11.56 -18.40 1.46
CA SER A 107 -10.41 -19.33 1.50
C SER A 107 -9.10 -18.60 1.21
N PRO A 108 -7.94 -19.09 1.68
CA PRO A 108 -6.64 -18.49 1.37
C PRO A 108 -6.38 -18.33 -0.15
N ALA A 109 -6.79 -19.30 -0.96
CA ALA A 109 -6.67 -19.26 -2.40
C ALA A 109 -7.53 -18.13 -3.02
N ASP A 110 -8.78 -17.98 -2.55
CA ASP A 110 -9.65 -16.92 -3.03
C ASP A 110 -9.20 -15.53 -2.59
N ARG A 111 -8.66 -15.39 -1.36
CA ARG A 111 -8.04 -14.14 -0.91
C ARG A 111 -6.88 -13.74 -1.82
N THR A 112 -6.00 -14.68 -2.15
CA THR A 112 -4.90 -14.44 -3.08
C THR A 112 -5.42 -13.99 -4.44
N ALA A 113 -6.45 -14.64 -5.00
CA ALA A 113 -7.04 -14.26 -6.27
C ALA A 113 -7.64 -12.83 -6.22
N VAL A 114 -8.33 -12.46 -5.13
CA VAL A 114 -8.86 -11.10 -4.92
C VAL A 114 -7.75 -10.06 -4.91
N VAL A 115 -6.62 -10.34 -4.25
CA VAL A 115 -5.46 -9.43 -4.23
C VAL A 115 -4.86 -9.28 -5.63
N GLN A 116 -4.72 -10.39 -6.37
CA GLN A 116 -4.24 -10.37 -7.75
C GLN A 116 -5.17 -9.57 -8.68
N GLU A 117 -6.49 -9.70 -8.54
CA GLU A 117 -7.46 -8.87 -9.26
C GLU A 117 -7.27 -7.38 -8.96
N GLY A 118 -7.01 -7.01 -7.71
CA GLY A 118 -6.72 -5.64 -7.32
C GLY A 118 -5.46 -5.08 -7.97
N LEU A 119 -4.39 -5.88 -8.01
CA LEU A 119 -3.11 -5.54 -8.66
C LEU A 119 -3.23 -5.45 -10.18
N ALA A 120 -4.09 -6.25 -10.80
CA ALA A 120 -4.32 -6.26 -12.25
C ALA A 120 -5.32 -5.18 -12.71
N ALA A 121 -6.01 -4.51 -11.77
CA ALA A 121 -7.02 -3.52 -12.07
C ALA A 121 -6.42 -2.19 -12.61
N ASP A 122 -7.22 -1.13 -12.61
CA ASP A 122 -6.77 0.20 -13.04
C ASP A 122 -5.56 0.72 -12.23
N GLY A 123 -4.87 1.75 -12.77
CA GLY A 123 -3.65 2.26 -12.18
C GLY A 123 -3.80 2.76 -10.73
N THR A 124 -4.99 3.23 -10.33
CA THR A 124 -5.27 3.65 -8.96
C THR A 124 -5.35 2.47 -8.02
N SER A 125 -6.13 1.45 -8.38
CA SER A 125 -6.24 0.21 -7.61
C SER A 125 -4.88 -0.48 -7.48
N ARG A 126 -4.13 -0.58 -8.58
CA ARG A 126 -2.78 -1.17 -8.58
C ARG A 126 -1.85 -0.47 -7.59
N LYS A 127 -1.83 0.87 -7.58
CA LYS A 127 -1.02 1.65 -6.62
C LYS A 127 -1.45 1.43 -5.19
N LEU A 128 -2.76 1.36 -4.94
CA LEU A 128 -3.32 1.13 -3.61
C LEU A 128 -2.93 -0.26 -3.08
N TYR A 129 -3.13 -1.32 -3.88
CA TYR A 129 -2.78 -2.68 -3.48
C TYR A 129 -1.27 -2.87 -3.34
N GLY A 130 -0.48 -2.36 -4.30
CA GLY A 130 0.98 -2.38 -4.22
C GLY A 130 1.50 -1.64 -2.99
N GLY A 131 0.93 -0.47 -2.70
CA GLY A 131 1.25 0.31 -1.50
C GLY A 131 0.91 -0.41 -0.20
N ALA A 132 -0.25 -1.06 -0.13
CA ALA A 132 -0.65 -1.86 1.04
C ALA A 132 0.30 -3.05 1.28
N ILE A 133 0.66 -3.78 0.21
CA ILE A 133 1.61 -4.90 0.28
C ILE A 133 2.97 -4.41 0.77
N TYR A 134 3.50 -3.36 0.15
CA TYR A 134 4.80 -2.81 0.51
C TYR A 134 4.82 -2.32 1.97
N LEU A 135 3.78 -1.60 2.38
CA LEU A 135 3.67 -1.06 3.73
C LEU A 135 3.65 -2.15 4.79
N ILE A 136 2.85 -3.22 4.58
CA ILE A 136 2.76 -4.31 5.55
C ILE A 136 4.05 -5.15 5.59
N GLN A 137 4.71 -5.35 4.45
CA GLN A 137 5.99 -6.05 4.41
C GLN A 137 7.08 -5.28 5.17
N ILE A 138 7.19 -3.97 4.96
CA ILE A 138 8.13 -3.14 5.72
C ILE A 138 7.80 -3.18 7.21
N ALA A 139 6.54 -2.96 7.58
CA ALA A 139 6.13 -2.95 8.98
C ALA A 139 6.50 -4.27 9.69
N THR A 140 6.26 -5.39 9.00
CA THR A 140 6.48 -6.72 9.57
C THR A 140 7.96 -7.09 9.61
N TYR A 141 8.67 -6.97 8.48
CA TYR A 141 10.06 -7.46 8.38
C TYR A 141 11.08 -6.50 8.97
N ALA A 142 10.79 -5.20 9.00
CA ALA A 142 11.66 -4.23 9.68
C ALA A 142 11.36 -4.06 11.18
N GLY A 143 10.25 -4.65 11.67
CA GLY A 143 9.90 -4.60 13.10
C GLY A 143 9.68 -3.17 13.60
N ILE A 144 9.03 -2.30 12.80
CA ILE A 144 8.91 -0.86 13.12
C ILE A 144 8.06 -0.56 14.36
N TYR A 145 7.30 -1.54 14.85
CA TYR A 145 6.48 -1.45 16.06
C TYR A 145 6.99 -2.36 17.18
N ASP A 146 8.30 -2.63 17.24
CA ASP A 146 8.95 -3.56 18.17
C ASP A 146 8.46 -5.01 18.04
N ASP A 147 7.67 -5.32 17.04
CA ASP A 147 7.27 -6.68 16.72
C ASP A 147 8.35 -7.37 15.88
N ARG A 148 9.07 -8.29 16.50
CA ARG A 148 10.13 -9.07 15.85
C ARG A 148 9.63 -10.37 15.20
N GLY A 149 8.34 -10.66 15.29
CA GLY A 149 7.77 -11.89 14.75
C GLY A 149 8.03 -12.05 13.25
N GLY A 150 7.96 -10.95 12.50
CA GLY A 150 8.27 -10.94 11.08
C GLY A 150 9.75 -11.12 10.75
N CYS A 151 10.63 -10.62 11.60
CA CYS A 151 12.07 -10.80 11.43
C CYS A 151 12.47 -12.27 11.46
N GLN A 152 11.86 -13.05 12.33
CA GLN A 152 12.11 -14.49 12.45
C GLN A 152 11.69 -15.27 11.20
N LEU A 153 10.65 -14.80 10.49
CA LEU A 153 10.19 -15.45 9.25
C LEU A 153 11.20 -15.38 8.10
N ILE A 154 12.13 -14.42 8.16
CA ILE A 154 13.19 -14.24 7.17
C ILE A 154 14.60 -14.50 7.76
N ASP A 155 14.66 -15.16 8.92
CA ASP A 155 15.90 -15.45 9.64
C ASP A 155 16.76 -14.19 9.92
N PHE A 156 16.09 -13.08 10.22
CA PHE A 156 16.72 -11.81 10.59
C PHE A 156 16.60 -11.62 12.10
N ASP A 157 17.71 -11.39 12.78
CA ASP A 157 17.74 -11.25 14.25
C ASP A 157 17.14 -9.93 14.78
N GLY A 158 16.69 -9.05 13.87
CA GLY A 158 16.08 -7.76 14.20
C GLY A 158 17.07 -6.71 14.71
N GLY A 159 18.36 -7.01 14.67
CA GLY A 159 19.43 -6.11 15.09
C GLY A 159 20.17 -5.50 13.91
N TYR A 160 20.19 -4.18 13.82
CA TYR A 160 21.22 -3.51 13.02
C TYR A 160 22.48 -3.45 13.87
N HIS A 161 23.41 -4.35 13.64
CA HIS A 161 24.73 -4.26 14.23
C HIS A 161 25.51 -3.17 13.52
N PHE A 162 25.41 -1.95 14.01
CA PHE A 162 26.35 -0.88 13.61
C PHE A 162 27.73 -1.29 14.09
N ARG A 163 28.55 -1.81 13.18
CA ARG A 163 29.98 -1.96 13.49
C ARG A 163 30.54 -0.58 13.76
N PRO A 164 31.36 -0.43 14.81
CA PRO A 164 32.09 0.82 15.03
C PRO A 164 32.77 1.26 13.74
N ARG A 165 32.78 2.56 13.45
CA ARG A 165 33.35 3.12 12.21
C ARG A 165 34.80 2.66 11.96
N THR A 166 35.50 2.31 13.04
CA THR A 166 36.85 1.73 13.00
C THR A 166 36.91 0.32 12.44
N GLU A 167 35.81 -0.42 12.42
CA GLU A 167 35.73 -1.80 11.88
C GLU A 167 35.23 -1.81 10.42
N ASN A 168 34.69 -0.71 9.94
CA ASN A 168 34.31 -0.54 8.54
C ASN A 168 35.53 -0.04 7.76
N THR A 169 36.48 -0.92 7.52
CA THR A 169 37.54 -0.66 6.53
C THR A 169 36.88 -0.82 5.16
N TYR A 170 36.45 0.26 4.57
CA TYR A 170 36.08 0.23 3.16
C TYR A 170 37.34 -0.08 2.35
N PRO A 171 37.27 -1.02 1.40
CA PRO A 171 38.37 -1.18 0.45
C PRO A 171 38.67 0.19 -0.19
N ASP A 172 39.94 0.40 -0.48
CA ASP A 172 40.35 1.62 -1.20
C ASP A 172 39.47 1.75 -2.45
N PRO A 173 38.78 2.88 -2.64
CA PRO A 173 37.94 3.11 -3.81
C PRO A 173 38.65 2.78 -5.12
N ASP A 174 39.93 3.05 -5.21
CA ASP A 174 40.77 2.76 -6.39
C ASP A 174 40.89 1.26 -6.69
N SER A 175 40.56 0.38 -5.72
CA SER A 175 40.58 -1.08 -5.92
C SER A 175 39.40 -1.62 -6.72
N PHE A 176 38.30 -0.86 -6.81
CA PHE A 176 37.05 -1.28 -7.50
C PHE A 176 36.49 -0.23 -8.47
N LEU A 177 37.04 0.97 -8.50
CA LEU A 177 36.69 1.96 -9.52
C LEU A 177 37.41 1.62 -10.84
N ALA A 178 36.69 1.84 -11.95
CA ALA A 178 37.34 1.77 -13.25
C ALA A 178 38.48 2.81 -13.32
N SER A 179 39.57 2.47 -14.03
CA SER A 179 40.74 3.30 -14.16
C SER A 179 40.47 4.71 -14.73
N ALA A 180 39.27 4.91 -15.32
CA ALA A 180 38.81 6.20 -15.83
C ALA A 180 38.15 7.11 -14.79
N LEU A 181 37.96 6.59 -13.54
CA LEU A 181 37.30 7.33 -12.47
C LEU A 181 38.30 7.54 -11.33
N THR A 182 38.34 8.73 -10.79
CA THR A 182 39.11 9.04 -9.58
C THR A 182 38.24 8.85 -8.34
N ALA A 183 38.80 8.75 -7.15
CA ALA A 183 38.11 8.66 -5.89
C ALA A 183 37.13 9.83 -5.63
N SER A 184 37.30 10.96 -6.30
CA SER A 184 36.40 12.12 -6.27
C SER A 184 35.23 12.01 -7.24
N GLY A 185 35.14 10.92 -8.03
CA GLY A 185 34.11 10.72 -9.05
C GLY A 185 34.35 11.49 -10.36
N ASN A 186 35.50 12.18 -10.49
CA ASN A 186 35.89 12.87 -11.72
C ASN A 186 36.49 11.86 -12.71
N HIS A 187 36.18 12.05 -14.00
CA HIS A 187 36.91 11.34 -15.05
C HIS A 187 38.34 11.86 -15.15
N ALA A 188 39.28 10.94 -15.26
CA ALA A 188 40.69 11.27 -15.50
C ALA A 188 40.89 11.81 -16.91
#